data_a2b7e2a8a2b1eeb2e60736412a000154
#
_entry.id   a2b7e2a8a2b1eeb2e60736412a000154
#
_cell.length_a   1.000
_cell.length_b   1.000
_cell.length_c   1.000
_cell.angle_alpha   90.00
_cell.angle_beta   90.00
_cell.angle_gamma   90.00
#
_symmetry.space_group_name_H-M   'P 1'
#
loop_
_entity.id
_entity.type
_entity.pdbx_description
1 polymer ?
#
loop_
_entity_poly.entity_id
_entity_poly.type
_entity_poly.pdbx_seq_one_letter_code
_entity_poly.pdbx_strand_id
1 'polypeptide(L)' 'MKVVLVTGGFDPLHSGHISYFKEAKKLGDKLVVGLNSDEWLTRKKGQPFMPIKERVEIIRNLEMVD' A
#
# COMPACT_ATOMS: atom_id res chain seq x y z
N MET A 1 -11.22 18.59 -5.63
CA MET A 1 -11.08 17.16 -5.28
C MET A 1 -9.88 16.97 -4.36
N LYS A 2 -10.07 16.24 -3.28
CA LYS A 2 -9.01 16.00 -2.33
C LYS A 2 -8.43 14.60 -2.51
N VAL A 3 -7.13 14.52 -2.73
CA VAL A 3 -6.41 13.25 -2.91
C VAL A 3 -5.64 12.96 -1.62
N VAL A 4 -5.81 11.76 -1.09
CA VAL A 4 -5.06 11.30 0.08
C VAL A 4 -3.97 10.35 -0.40
N LEU A 5 -2.74 10.60 0.02
CA LEU A 5 -1.59 9.74 -0.32
C LEU A 5 -1.12 9.03 0.94
N VAL A 6 -1.02 7.71 0.86
CA VAL A 6 -0.39 6.92 1.90
C VAL A 6 0.77 6.14 1.28
N THR A 7 1.82 5.93 2.03
CA THR A 7 3.01 5.21 1.54
C THR A 7 3.44 4.16 2.54
N GLY A 8 4.09 3.12 2.04
CA GLY A 8 4.61 2.07 2.90
C GLY A 8 5.10 0.88 2.11
N GLY A 9 5.60 -0.12 2.82
CA GLY A 9 6.06 -1.36 2.21
C GLY A 9 4.93 -2.33 1.94
N PHE A 10 4.03 -2.46 2.91
CA PHE A 10 2.90 -3.40 2.83
C PHE A 10 3.37 -4.80 2.46
N ASP A 11 4.33 -5.29 3.23
CA ASP A 11 5.02 -6.53 2.94
C ASP A 11 5.21 -7.37 4.20
N PRO A 12 4.29 -8.27 4.51
CA PRO A 12 3.10 -8.59 3.74
C PRO A 12 1.93 -7.64 4.03
N LEU A 13 0.97 -7.61 3.12
CA LEU A 13 -0.28 -6.91 3.34
C LEU A 13 -1.17 -7.76 4.25
N HIS A 14 -1.87 -7.13 5.18
CA HIS A 14 -2.78 -7.84 6.08
C HIS A 14 -4.01 -6.98 6.39
N SER A 15 -4.94 -7.54 7.15
CA SER A 15 -6.22 -6.88 7.43
C SER A 15 -6.07 -5.52 8.11
N GLY A 16 -5.01 -5.33 8.90
CA GLY A 16 -4.73 -4.03 9.52
C GLY A 16 -4.49 -2.94 8.48
N HIS A 17 -3.84 -3.29 7.37
CA HIS A 17 -3.62 -2.35 6.27
C HIS A 17 -4.93 -1.98 5.59
N ILE A 18 -5.85 -2.94 5.45
CA ILE A 18 -7.15 -2.68 4.85
C ILE A 18 -7.92 -1.68 5.69
N SER A 19 -7.93 -1.87 7.02
CA SER A 19 -8.57 -0.93 7.94
C SER A 19 -7.96 0.46 7.83
N TYR A 20 -6.64 0.53 7.75
CA TYR A 20 -5.91 1.78 7.59
C TYR A 20 -6.32 2.51 6.30
N PHE A 21 -6.39 1.76 5.18
CA PHE A 21 -6.79 2.34 3.91
C PHE A 21 -8.23 2.85 3.93
N LYS A 22 -9.13 2.11 4.58
CA LYS A 22 -10.53 2.54 4.70
C LYS A 22 -10.64 3.86 5.47
N GLU A 23 -9.88 4.00 6.55
CA GLU A 23 -9.88 5.23 7.32
C GLU A 23 -9.26 6.39 6.53
N ALA A 24 -8.16 6.11 5.82
CA ALA A 24 -7.50 7.12 4.99
C ALA A 24 -8.42 7.61 3.88
N LYS A 25 -9.17 6.72 3.25
CA LYS A 25 -10.11 7.08 2.18
C LYS A 25 -11.15 8.08 2.65
N LYS A 26 -11.57 8.00 3.91
CA LYS A 26 -12.58 8.91 4.46
C LYS A 26 -12.09 10.36 4.54
N LEU A 27 -10.77 10.57 4.44
CA LEU A 27 -10.19 11.91 4.56
C LEU A 27 -10.21 12.68 3.24
N GLY A 28 -10.61 12.06 2.15
CA GLY A 28 -10.64 12.73 0.85
C GLY A 28 -11.51 12.00 -0.16
N ASP A 29 -11.35 12.39 -1.42
CA ASP A 29 -12.15 11.84 -2.52
C ASP A 29 -11.49 10.65 -3.18
N LYS A 30 -10.16 10.64 -3.20
CA LYS A 30 -9.38 9.55 -3.79
C LYS A 30 -8.28 9.12 -2.86
N LEU A 31 -7.98 7.83 -2.85
CA LEU A 31 -6.87 7.27 -2.08
C LEU A 31 -5.83 6.73 -3.06
N VAL A 32 -4.62 7.26 -2.98
CA VAL A 32 -3.47 6.81 -3.76
C VAL A 32 -2.48 6.16 -2.80
N VAL A 33 -2.01 4.97 -3.16
CA VAL A 33 -1.08 4.21 -2.32
C VAL A 33 0.27 4.13 -3.02
N GLY A 34 1.31 4.64 -2.36
CA GLY A 34 2.68 4.52 -2.84
C GLY A 34 3.37 3.34 -2.17
N LEU A 35 4.03 2.51 -2.96
CA LEU A 35 4.69 1.31 -2.48
C LEU A 35 6.21 1.47 -2.50
N ASN A 36 6.87 1.01 -1.44
CA ASN A 36 8.31 0.96 -1.43
C ASN A 36 8.80 -0.14 -2.37
N SER A 37 9.91 0.12 -3.06
CA SER A 37 10.48 -0.83 -4.01
C SER A 37 11.03 -2.07 -3.31
N ASP A 38 11.25 -3.13 -4.08
CA ASP A 38 11.90 -4.33 -3.58
C ASP A 38 13.32 -4.02 -3.10
N GLU A 39 14.01 -3.14 -3.83
CA GLU A 39 15.36 -2.71 -3.45
C GLU A 39 15.35 -2.02 -2.08
N TRP A 40 14.38 -1.14 -1.85
CA TRP A 40 14.25 -0.44 -0.56
C TRP A 40 14.03 -1.45 0.57
N LEU A 41 13.13 -2.44 0.36
CA LEU A 41 12.83 -3.45 1.35
C LEU A 41 14.02 -4.36 1.61
N THR A 42 14.80 -4.66 0.58
CA THR A 42 16.00 -5.46 0.72
C THR A 42 17.02 -4.78 1.64
N ARG A 43 17.20 -3.48 1.46
CA ARG A 43 18.10 -2.72 2.33
C ARG A 43 17.58 -2.62 3.75
N LYS A 44 16.27 -2.56 3.92
CA LYS A 44 15.65 -2.37 5.23
C LYS A 44 15.61 -3.66 6.05
N LYS A 45 15.28 -4.79 5.43
CA LYS A 45 15.02 -6.02 6.16
C LYS A 45 15.60 -7.29 5.53
N GLY A 46 16.51 -7.15 4.57
CA GLY A 46 17.21 -8.27 3.96
C GLY A 46 16.62 -8.74 2.64
N GLN A 47 15.31 -8.90 2.56
CA GLN A 47 14.64 -9.24 1.32
C GLN A 47 13.14 -9.00 1.48
N PRO A 48 12.44 -8.72 0.39
CA PRO A 48 10.99 -8.55 0.47
C PRO A 48 10.31 -9.89 0.72
N PHE A 49 9.25 -9.85 1.52
CA PHE A 49 8.40 -11.02 1.75
C PHE A 49 7.57 -11.32 0.49
N MET A 50 7.06 -10.25 -0.13
CA MET A 50 6.33 -10.32 -1.39
C MET A 50 6.95 -9.36 -2.38
N PRO A 51 7.25 -9.79 -3.64
CA PRO A 51 7.80 -8.89 -4.65
C PRO A 51 6.83 -7.75 -4.95
N ILE A 52 7.37 -6.63 -5.44
CA ILE A 52 6.55 -5.45 -5.76
C ILE A 52 5.40 -5.79 -6.71
N LYS A 53 5.62 -6.68 -7.65
CA LYS A 53 4.59 -7.09 -8.61
C LYS A 53 3.37 -7.67 -7.89
N GLU A 54 3.59 -8.51 -6.89
CA GLU A 54 2.51 -9.08 -6.09
C GLU A 54 1.83 -8.04 -5.22
N ARG A 55 2.61 -7.17 -4.59
CA ARG A 55 2.06 -6.14 -3.73
C ARG A 55 1.18 -5.17 -4.51
N VAL A 56 1.63 -4.77 -5.68
CA VAL A 56 0.84 -3.90 -6.56
C VAL A 56 -0.46 -4.58 -6.97
N GLU A 57 -0.37 -5.86 -7.38
CA GLU A 57 -1.56 -6.59 -7.84
C GLU A 57 -2.62 -6.69 -6.74
N ILE A 58 -2.20 -6.95 -5.52
CA ILE A 58 -3.14 -7.05 -4.41
C ILE A 58 -3.76 -5.68 -4.10
N ILE A 59 -2.93 -4.66 -3.96
CA ILE A 59 -3.39 -3.34 -3.53
C ILE A 59 -4.28 -2.67 -4.57
N ARG A 60 -3.95 -2.79 -5.85
CA ARG A 60 -4.74 -2.16 -6.90
C ARG A 60 -6.16 -2.73 -7.01
N ASN A 61 -6.38 -3.92 -6.46
CA ASN A 61 -7.67 -4.57 -6.50
C ASN A 61 -8.49 -4.36 -5.22
N LEU A 62 -7.97 -3.58 -4.27
CA LEU A 62 -8.73 -3.24 -3.08
C LEU A 62 -9.75 -2.15 -3.42
N GLU A 63 -10.96 -2.34 -2.93
CA GLU A 63 -12.10 -1.48 -3.25
C GLU A 63 -11.83 0.00 -2.96
N MET A 64 -11.16 0.32 -1.85
CA MET A 64 -10.95 1.69 -1.43
C MET A 64 -9.77 2.39 -2.11
N VAL A 65 -8.93 1.66 -2.85
CA VAL A 65 -7.74 2.23 -3.49
C VAL A 65 -8.07 2.67 -4.91
N ASP A 66 -7.67 3.89 -5.24
CA ASP A 66 -7.91 4.49 -6.56
C ASP A 66 -6.67 4.43 -7.48
#